data_d624d32686bdc797f622778a0c4773ab
#
_entry.id   d624d32686bdc797f622778a0c4773ab
#
_cell.length_a   1.000
_cell.length_b   1.000
_cell.length_c   1.000
_cell.angle_alpha   90.00
_cell.angle_beta   90.00
_cell.angle_gamma   90.00
#
_symmetry.space_group_name_H-M   'P 1'
#
loop_
_entity.id
_entity.type
_entity.pdbx_description
1 polymer ?
#
loop_
_entity_poly.entity_id
_entity_poly.type
_entity_poly.pdbx_seq_one_letter_code
_entity_poly.pdbx_strand_id
1 'polypeptide(L)'
;MQVILSHEHADFDALASLLGAHKLFPDALPVLPRSLNRNLRDFLVLYGGQLPFRDAASLPREPVERAIFVDSQTAQFVRGMRPETPVRIIDHHARERELPAHYRYEGEPLAATTSLLVERLARCEPALALEALEATLLLLGIYEDSGRLSYVGTTARDLRAAAWLLEQGARLELVDEFLRHPLSPAQSRLFDRLRAKAEALQVHDQPIVLACASADACEPIEEISALAQPLLDLWQPAGLLILVDLGGHLQLVARSRSDRVDVGGLAERLGGGGRGPPRRPGRLPGGAAGGAAGLRPAADPRGRSDAPGPRDAVARAEHRRGRDAHAGAGARRLSGGRGRSAAGFDHP
;
A
#
# COMPACT_ATOMS: atom_id res chain seq x y z
N MET A 1 -13.13 -25.28 17.91
CA MET A 1 -13.14 -24.79 16.50
C MET A 1 -11.76 -24.37 16.03
N GLN A 2 -11.52 -24.33 14.69
CA GLN A 2 -10.32 -23.75 14.09
C GLN A 2 -10.68 -22.47 13.35
N VAL A 3 -9.76 -21.49 13.32
CA VAL A 3 -9.98 -20.20 12.65
C VAL A 3 -8.80 -19.83 11.76
N ILE A 4 -9.08 -19.11 10.66
CA ILE A 4 -8.06 -18.51 9.78
C ILE A 4 -8.19 -16.99 9.93
N LEU A 5 -7.09 -16.33 10.24
CA LEU A 5 -7.02 -14.91 10.56
C LEU A 5 -5.90 -14.26 9.74
N SER A 6 -6.06 -12.96 9.45
CA SER A 6 -5.03 -12.13 8.83
C SER A 6 -4.83 -10.83 9.61
N HIS A 7 -4.06 -9.89 9.08
CA HIS A 7 -3.81 -8.58 9.69
C HIS A 7 -5.02 -7.64 9.62
N GLU A 8 -5.02 -6.57 10.44
CA GLU A 8 -6.16 -5.66 10.56
C GLU A 8 -6.44 -4.80 9.32
N HIS A 9 -5.40 -4.44 8.57
CA HIS A 9 -5.51 -3.60 7.37
C HIS A 9 -5.41 -4.45 6.12
N ALA A 10 -6.34 -5.42 6.00
CA ALA A 10 -6.33 -6.38 4.91
C ALA A 10 -6.39 -5.71 3.54
N ASP A 11 -5.64 -6.29 2.62
CA ASP A 11 -5.66 -6.09 1.18
C ASP A 11 -6.15 -7.36 0.47
N PHE A 12 -6.05 -7.41 -0.85
CA PHE A 12 -6.49 -8.60 -1.57
C PHE A 12 -5.60 -9.82 -1.34
N ASP A 13 -4.29 -9.66 -1.03
CA ASP A 13 -3.46 -10.82 -0.68
C ASP A 13 -3.92 -11.46 0.64
N ALA A 14 -4.21 -10.64 1.64
CA ALA A 14 -4.77 -11.10 2.91
C ALA A 14 -6.13 -11.80 2.71
N LEU A 15 -7.07 -11.21 1.95
CA LEU A 15 -8.39 -11.79 1.71
C LEU A 15 -8.32 -13.09 0.89
N ALA A 16 -7.51 -13.11 -0.17
CA ALA A 16 -7.27 -14.28 -0.99
C ALA A 16 -6.58 -15.39 -0.20
N SER A 17 -5.65 -15.03 0.68
CA SER A 17 -4.97 -15.97 1.56
C SER A 17 -5.92 -16.62 2.59
N LEU A 18 -6.92 -15.88 3.11
CA LEU A 18 -7.98 -16.47 3.92
C LEU A 18 -8.75 -17.56 3.13
N LEU A 19 -9.10 -17.28 1.88
CA LEU A 19 -9.77 -18.26 1.01
C LEU A 19 -8.87 -19.45 0.70
N GLY A 20 -7.65 -19.21 0.25
CA GLY A 20 -6.69 -20.27 -0.11
C GLY A 20 -6.40 -21.21 1.07
N ALA A 21 -6.24 -20.66 2.27
CA ALA A 21 -6.06 -21.44 3.48
C ALA A 21 -7.34 -22.22 3.83
N HIS A 22 -8.53 -21.65 3.67
CA HIS A 22 -9.79 -22.38 3.90
C HIS A 22 -9.94 -23.58 2.97
N LYS A 23 -9.56 -23.44 1.69
CA LYS A 23 -9.55 -24.58 0.74
C LYS A 23 -8.59 -25.68 1.17
N LEU A 24 -7.44 -25.37 1.78
CA LEU A 24 -6.48 -26.35 2.30
C LEU A 24 -6.89 -26.92 3.67
N PHE A 25 -7.62 -26.16 4.46
CA PHE A 25 -8.07 -26.48 5.81
C PHE A 25 -9.58 -26.23 5.94
N PRO A 26 -10.43 -27.06 5.34
CA PRO A 26 -11.89 -26.79 5.22
C PRO A 26 -12.62 -26.74 6.57
N ASP A 27 -12.08 -27.33 7.62
CA ASP A 27 -12.63 -27.27 8.98
C ASP A 27 -12.31 -25.95 9.71
N ALA A 28 -11.44 -25.12 9.15
CA ALA A 28 -11.06 -23.83 9.72
C ALA A 28 -11.89 -22.69 9.12
N LEU A 29 -12.46 -21.85 9.97
CA LEU A 29 -13.35 -20.75 9.58
C LEU A 29 -12.51 -19.53 9.16
N PRO A 30 -12.63 -19.02 7.90
CA PRO A 30 -11.94 -17.82 7.44
C PRO A 30 -12.67 -16.57 7.98
N VAL A 31 -12.00 -15.81 8.84
CA VAL A 31 -12.60 -14.69 9.55
C VAL A 31 -12.13 -13.37 8.93
N LEU A 32 -13.09 -12.54 8.55
CA LEU A 32 -12.81 -11.20 8.00
C LEU A 32 -12.15 -10.30 9.06
N PRO A 33 -11.14 -9.52 8.69
CA PRO A 33 -10.58 -8.47 9.52
C PRO A 33 -11.64 -7.40 9.86
N ARG A 34 -11.43 -6.70 10.97
CA ARG A 34 -12.37 -5.64 11.41
C ARG A 34 -12.35 -4.41 10.51
N SER A 35 -11.20 -4.11 9.93
CA SER A 35 -11.03 -2.98 9.02
C SER A 35 -10.69 -3.49 7.62
N LEU A 36 -11.50 -3.13 6.66
CA LEU A 36 -11.32 -3.45 5.25
C LEU A 36 -11.10 -2.15 4.48
N ASN A 37 -10.18 -2.13 3.54
CA ASN A 37 -10.04 -1.01 2.62
C ASN A 37 -11.28 -0.89 1.71
N ARG A 38 -11.39 0.22 0.98
CA ARG A 38 -12.55 0.49 0.13
C ARG A 38 -12.79 -0.61 -0.90
N ASN A 39 -11.74 -1.05 -1.57
CA ASN A 39 -11.87 -2.02 -2.66
C ASN A 39 -12.32 -3.39 -2.19
N LEU A 40 -11.80 -3.83 -1.02
CA LEU A 40 -12.26 -5.06 -0.40
C LEU A 40 -13.73 -4.96 0.00
N ARG A 41 -14.16 -3.80 0.54
CA ARG A 41 -15.57 -3.58 0.85
C ARG A 41 -16.45 -3.67 -0.41
N ASP A 42 -16.03 -2.99 -1.48
CA ASP A 42 -16.76 -2.98 -2.76
C ASP A 42 -16.83 -4.41 -3.36
N PHE A 43 -15.71 -5.15 -3.31
CA PHE A 43 -15.66 -6.55 -3.74
C PHE A 43 -16.61 -7.44 -2.90
N LEU A 44 -16.56 -7.32 -1.57
CA LEU A 44 -17.37 -8.14 -0.68
C LEU A 44 -18.86 -7.78 -0.75
N VAL A 45 -19.23 -6.53 -1.04
CA VAL A 45 -20.62 -6.14 -1.31
C VAL A 45 -21.16 -6.88 -2.53
N LEU A 46 -20.36 -7.04 -3.58
CA LEU A 46 -20.77 -7.69 -4.82
C LEU A 46 -20.70 -9.22 -4.74
N TYR A 47 -19.69 -9.76 -4.11
CA TYR A 47 -19.35 -11.18 -4.21
C TYR A 47 -19.25 -11.91 -2.87
N GLY A 48 -19.27 -11.21 -1.73
CA GLY A 48 -19.05 -11.80 -0.41
C GLY A 48 -20.04 -12.91 -0.04
N GLY A 49 -21.29 -12.81 -0.51
CA GLY A 49 -22.30 -13.83 -0.30
C GLY A 49 -22.03 -15.20 -0.98
N GLN A 50 -21.08 -15.24 -1.92
CA GLN A 50 -20.67 -16.46 -2.62
C GLN A 50 -19.36 -17.05 -2.05
N LEU A 51 -18.79 -16.43 -1.03
CA LEU A 51 -17.49 -16.78 -0.46
C LEU A 51 -17.65 -17.25 1.01
N PRO A 52 -16.75 -18.09 1.53
CA PRO A 52 -16.94 -18.73 2.83
C PRO A 52 -16.63 -17.86 4.05
N PHE A 53 -16.41 -16.57 3.87
CA PHE A 53 -15.96 -15.66 4.92
C PHE A 53 -16.98 -15.49 6.04
N ARG A 54 -16.48 -15.30 7.27
CA ARG A 54 -17.27 -15.08 8.47
C ARG A 54 -16.86 -13.79 9.17
N ASP A 55 -17.84 -13.07 9.70
CA ASP A 55 -17.57 -11.98 10.63
C ASP A 55 -17.15 -12.55 11.99
N ALA A 56 -16.21 -11.89 12.66
CA ALA A 56 -15.77 -12.29 13.99
C ALA A 56 -16.91 -12.36 15.03
N ALA A 57 -17.96 -11.52 14.85
CA ALA A 57 -19.14 -11.53 15.71
C ALA A 57 -20.03 -12.78 15.51
N SER A 58 -19.98 -13.39 14.32
CA SER A 58 -20.80 -14.57 13.95
C SER A 58 -20.14 -15.89 14.35
N LEU A 59 -18.94 -15.86 14.90
CA LEU A 59 -18.23 -17.08 15.31
C LEU A 59 -18.97 -17.83 16.43
N PRO A 60 -18.96 -19.18 16.43
CA PRO A 60 -19.47 -19.99 17.52
C PRO A 60 -18.83 -19.61 18.87
N ARG A 61 -19.58 -19.78 19.96
CA ARG A 61 -19.10 -19.53 21.33
C ARG A 61 -18.32 -20.73 21.88
N GLU A 62 -17.32 -21.17 21.12
CA GLU A 62 -16.51 -22.33 21.43
C GLU A 62 -15.03 -21.93 21.58
N PRO A 63 -14.23 -22.71 22.34
CA PRO A 63 -12.79 -22.48 22.38
C PRO A 63 -12.14 -22.65 21.01
N VAL A 64 -11.18 -21.78 20.69
CA VAL A 64 -10.34 -21.94 19.50
C VAL A 64 -9.21 -22.92 19.84
N GLU A 65 -9.23 -24.07 19.20
CA GLU A 65 -8.23 -25.13 19.38
C GLU A 65 -6.96 -24.90 18.58
N ARG A 66 -7.10 -24.23 17.41
CA ARG A 66 -5.99 -23.86 16.51
C ARG A 66 -6.34 -22.61 15.73
N ALA A 67 -5.35 -21.76 15.52
CA ALA A 67 -5.44 -20.65 14.62
C ALA A 67 -4.44 -20.80 13.45
N ILE A 68 -4.83 -20.33 12.27
CA ILE A 68 -3.98 -20.22 11.10
C ILE A 68 -3.89 -18.73 10.78
N PHE A 69 -2.69 -18.17 10.83
CA PHE A 69 -2.44 -16.79 10.41
C PHE A 69 -1.93 -16.81 8.98
N VAL A 70 -2.54 -16.03 8.13
CA VAL A 70 -2.15 -15.89 6.72
C VAL A 70 -1.76 -14.45 6.45
N ASP A 71 -0.73 -14.28 5.64
CA ASP A 71 -0.20 -12.99 5.23
C ASP A 71 0.12 -12.07 6.43
N SER A 72 0.47 -12.66 7.54
CA SER A 72 0.82 -11.95 8.76
C SER A 72 1.46 -12.86 9.79
N GLN A 73 2.41 -12.32 10.56
CA GLN A 73 2.98 -12.99 11.74
C GLN A 73 2.22 -12.63 13.02
N THR A 74 1.22 -11.77 12.92
CA THR A 74 0.31 -11.40 14.01
C THR A 74 -1.10 -11.24 13.49
N ALA A 75 -2.08 -11.58 14.31
CA ALA A 75 -3.47 -11.29 14.04
C ALA A 75 -4.17 -10.81 15.31
N GLN A 76 -5.30 -10.15 15.14
CA GLN A 76 -6.17 -9.87 16.29
C GLN A 76 -6.75 -11.16 16.82
N PHE A 77 -6.70 -11.31 18.13
CA PHE A 77 -7.34 -12.44 18.79
C PHE A 77 -8.86 -12.32 18.66
N VAL A 78 -9.46 -13.42 18.25
CA VAL A 78 -10.92 -13.55 18.20
C VAL A 78 -11.42 -14.20 19.48
N ARG A 79 -12.73 -14.10 19.69
CA ARG A 79 -13.38 -14.72 20.83
C ARG A 79 -13.09 -16.22 20.90
N GLY A 80 -12.73 -16.72 22.08
CA GLY A 80 -12.40 -18.13 22.31
C GLY A 80 -10.93 -18.48 22.08
N MET A 81 -10.13 -17.57 21.52
CA MET A 81 -8.68 -17.74 21.39
C MET A 81 -7.97 -17.40 22.71
N ARG A 82 -6.93 -18.15 23.04
CA ARG A 82 -6.10 -17.99 24.25
C ARG A 82 -4.65 -17.72 23.85
N PRO A 83 -3.82 -17.15 24.75
CA PRO A 83 -2.40 -16.93 24.47
C PRO A 83 -1.65 -18.21 24.08
N GLU A 84 -2.06 -19.37 24.61
CA GLU A 84 -1.44 -20.67 24.36
C GLU A 84 -2.03 -21.42 23.17
N THR A 85 -3.04 -20.83 22.48
CA THR A 85 -3.64 -21.44 21.30
C THR A 85 -2.56 -21.73 20.25
N PRO A 86 -2.41 -22.99 19.78
CA PRO A 86 -1.46 -23.32 18.72
C PRO A 86 -1.73 -22.53 17.44
N VAL A 87 -0.69 -21.90 16.89
CA VAL A 87 -0.79 -21.06 15.70
C VAL A 87 0.09 -21.64 14.58
N ARG A 88 -0.48 -21.74 13.39
CA ARG A 88 0.25 -21.95 12.15
C ARG A 88 0.29 -20.63 11.39
N ILE A 89 1.46 -20.17 10.99
CA ILE A 89 1.66 -18.98 10.19
C ILE A 89 2.04 -19.40 8.79
N ILE A 90 1.31 -18.90 7.78
CA ILE A 90 1.63 -19.05 6.36
C ILE A 90 1.80 -17.64 5.82
N ASP A 91 3.04 -17.26 5.43
CA ASP A 91 3.39 -15.88 5.16
C ASP A 91 4.53 -15.80 4.14
N HIS A 92 4.54 -14.81 3.27
CA HIS A 92 5.61 -14.57 2.31
C HIS A 92 6.67 -13.59 2.84
N HIS A 93 6.37 -12.87 3.91
CA HIS A 93 7.28 -11.93 4.55
C HIS A 93 8.43 -12.66 5.26
N ALA A 94 9.58 -12.01 5.36
CA ALA A 94 10.66 -12.53 6.17
C ALA A 94 10.26 -12.57 7.66
N ARG A 95 10.78 -13.56 8.38
CA ARG A 95 10.53 -13.65 9.83
C ARG A 95 11.13 -12.43 10.54
N GLU A 96 10.30 -11.61 11.16
CA GLU A 96 10.70 -10.33 11.77
C GLU A 96 11.12 -10.45 13.23
N ARG A 97 10.67 -11.50 13.93
CA ARG A 97 10.87 -11.67 15.38
C ARG A 97 10.90 -13.14 15.80
N GLU A 98 11.35 -13.37 17.01
CA GLU A 98 11.16 -14.66 17.65
C GLU A 98 9.66 -14.91 17.91
N LEU A 99 9.22 -16.09 17.51
CA LEU A 99 7.84 -16.53 17.69
C LEU A 99 7.72 -17.42 18.92
N PRO A 100 6.57 -17.42 19.64
CA PRO A 100 6.31 -18.36 20.72
C PRO A 100 6.52 -19.80 20.28
N ALA A 101 6.93 -20.68 21.20
CA ALA A 101 7.26 -22.08 20.90
C ALA A 101 6.08 -22.89 20.30
N HIS A 102 4.83 -22.48 20.59
CA HIS A 102 3.61 -23.08 20.04
C HIS A 102 3.17 -22.52 18.70
N TYR A 103 3.97 -21.60 18.10
CA TYR A 103 3.77 -21.08 16.77
C TYR A 103 4.65 -21.82 15.77
N ARG A 104 4.06 -22.25 14.66
CA ARG A 104 4.76 -22.86 13.54
C ARG A 104 4.74 -21.91 12.36
N TYR A 105 5.91 -21.47 11.93
CA TYR A 105 6.08 -20.57 10.78
C TYR A 105 6.38 -21.36 9.50
N GLU A 106 5.63 -21.07 8.44
CA GLU A 106 5.76 -21.66 7.11
C GLU A 106 5.80 -20.50 6.10
N GLY A 107 6.99 -19.93 5.90
CA GLY A 107 7.18 -18.79 5.00
C GLY A 107 8.20 -19.06 3.92
N GLU A 108 7.96 -18.47 2.76
CA GLU A 108 8.85 -18.52 1.60
C GLU A 108 8.87 -17.16 0.89
N PRO A 109 10.02 -16.74 0.33
CA PRO A 109 10.16 -15.45 -0.34
C PRO A 109 9.49 -15.49 -1.73
N LEU A 110 8.20 -15.20 -1.77
CA LEU A 110 7.37 -15.01 -2.95
C LEU A 110 6.85 -13.58 -3.00
N ALA A 111 6.21 -13.18 -4.08
CA ALA A 111 5.62 -11.86 -4.19
C ALA A 111 4.35 -11.73 -3.33
N ALA A 112 3.62 -12.82 -3.10
CA ALA A 112 2.37 -12.86 -2.37
C ALA A 112 2.25 -14.14 -1.53
N THR A 113 1.61 -14.08 -0.38
CA THR A 113 1.23 -15.27 0.42
C THR A 113 0.27 -16.15 -0.36
N THR A 114 -0.62 -15.54 -1.13
CA THR A 114 -1.54 -16.26 -2.02
C THR A 114 -0.79 -17.15 -3.01
N SER A 115 0.34 -16.73 -3.56
CA SER A 115 1.15 -17.58 -4.46
C SER A 115 1.57 -18.89 -3.78
N LEU A 116 2.00 -18.82 -2.52
CA LEU A 116 2.38 -20.01 -1.73
C LEU A 116 1.18 -20.95 -1.51
N LEU A 117 0.03 -20.39 -1.22
CA LEU A 117 -1.20 -21.16 -1.02
C LEU A 117 -1.68 -21.81 -2.31
N VAL A 118 -1.66 -21.07 -3.43
CA VAL A 118 -2.03 -21.58 -4.77
C VAL A 118 -1.12 -22.73 -5.20
N GLU A 119 0.18 -22.65 -4.97
CA GLU A 119 1.07 -23.78 -5.25
C GLU A 119 0.72 -25.04 -4.45
N ARG A 120 0.28 -24.88 -3.21
CA ARG A 120 -0.18 -26.00 -2.37
C ARG A 120 -1.50 -26.58 -2.90
N LEU A 121 -2.44 -25.71 -3.28
CA LEU A 121 -3.72 -26.12 -3.90
C LEU A 121 -3.50 -26.90 -5.19
N ALA A 122 -2.61 -26.42 -6.05
CA ALA A 122 -2.29 -27.08 -7.33
C ALA A 122 -1.64 -28.48 -7.17
N ARG A 123 -1.08 -28.77 -5.98
CA ARG A 123 -0.44 -30.06 -5.65
C ARG A 123 -1.36 -31.00 -4.87
N CYS A 124 -2.59 -30.59 -4.57
CA CYS A 124 -3.51 -31.45 -3.82
C CYS A 124 -3.97 -32.66 -4.66
N GLU A 125 -3.99 -33.82 -4.03
CA GLU A 125 -4.55 -35.05 -4.62
C GLU A 125 -5.62 -35.61 -3.65
N PRO A 126 -6.90 -35.71 -4.07
CA PRO A 126 -7.43 -35.32 -5.38
C PRO A 126 -7.37 -33.82 -5.63
N ALA A 127 -7.36 -33.42 -6.90
CA ALA A 127 -7.35 -32.01 -7.30
C ALA A 127 -8.55 -31.27 -6.68
N LEU A 128 -8.26 -30.14 -6.03
CA LEU A 128 -9.30 -29.27 -5.48
C LEU A 128 -9.85 -28.38 -6.61
N ALA A 129 -11.17 -28.49 -6.83
CA ALA A 129 -11.85 -27.60 -7.77
C ALA A 129 -12.00 -26.19 -7.16
N LEU A 130 -11.72 -25.17 -7.95
CA LEU A 130 -12.01 -23.77 -7.64
C LEU A 130 -13.17 -23.30 -8.51
N GLU A 131 -14.10 -22.56 -7.91
CA GLU A 131 -15.05 -21.79 -8.68
C GLU A 131 -14.33 -20.61 -9.36
N ALA A 132 -14.83 -20.15 -10.51
CA ALA A 132 -14.20 -19.06 -11.25
C ALA A 132 -14.02 -17.77 -10.40
N LEU A 133 -14.94 -17.48 -9.49
CA LEU A 133 -14.84 -16.36 -8.57
C LEU A 133 -13.74 -16.57 -7.54
N GLU A 134 -13.59 -17.77 -7.00
CA GLU A 134 -12.53 -18.13 -6.06
C GLU A 134 -11.15 -18.00 -6.71
N ALA A 135 -11.00 -18.56 -7.93
CA ALA A 135 -9.79 -18.41 -8.71
C ALA A 135 -9.47 -16.93 -9.02
N THR A 136 -10.51 -16.12 -9.29
CA THR A 136 -10.35 -14.69 -9.55
C THR A 136 -9.88 -13.96 -8.29
N LEU A 137 -10.43 -14.25 -7.11
CA LEU A 137 -9.99 -13.65 -5.85
C LEU A 137 -8.53 -14.03 -5.53
N LEU A 138 -8.15 -15.29 -5.72
CA LEU A 138 -6.76 -15.72 -5.54
C LEU A 138 -5.82 -14.98 -6.52
N LEU A 139 -6.25 -14.76 -7.75
CA LEU A 139 -5.47 -14.00 -8.73
C LEU A 139 -5.37 -12.52 -8.34
N LEU A 140 -6.42 -11.91 -7.78
CA LEU A 140 -6.39 -10.55 -7.23
C LEU A 140 -5.30 -10.39 -6.17
N GLY A 141 -5.19 -11.34 -5.23
CA GLY A 141 -4.15 -11.31 -4.19
C GLY A 141 -2.75 -11.32 -4.80
N ILE A 142 -2.48 -12.23 -5.73
CA ILE A 142 -1.17 -12.29 -6.41
C ILE A 142 -0.87 -10.99 -7.15
N TYR A 143 -1.86 -10.44 -7.88
CA TYR A 143 -1.66 -9.24 -8.71
C TYR A 143 -1.45 -7.99 -7.87
N GLU A 144 -2.13 -7.84 -6.73
CA GLU A 144 -1.97 -6.67 -5.86
C GLU A 144 -0.55 -6.61 -5.29
N ASP A 145 -0.09 -7.66 -4.62
CA ASP A 145 1.21 -7.68 -3.94
C ASP A 145 2.40 -7.78 -4.88
N SER A 146 2.22 -8.37 -6.05
CA SER A 146 3.25 -8.40 -7.09
C SER A 146 3.27 -7.14 -7.96
N GLY A 147 2.39 -6.16 -7.72
CA GLY A 147 2.22 -4.99 -8.58
C GLY A 147 1.92 -5.39 -10.02
N ARG A 148 0.93 -6.24 -10.20
CA ARG A 148 0.57 -6.83 -11.50
C ARG A 148 1.73 -7.60 -12.14
N LEU A 149 2.43 -8.38 -11.32
CA LEU A 149 3.60 -9.19 -11.71
C LEU A 149 4.80 -8.37 -12.18
N SER A 150 4.87 -7.08 -11.83
CA SER A 150 5.92 -6.16 -12.28
C SER A 150 6.94 -5.78 -11.20
N TYR A 151 6.68 -6.06 -9.92
CA TYR A 151 7.59 -5.72 -8.85
C TYR A 151 8.83 -6.62 -8.82
N VAL A 152 9.95 -6.07 -8.34
CA VAL A 152 11.25 -6.77 -8.29
C VAL A 152 11.20 -8.07 -7.48
N GLY A 153 10.31 -8.18 -6.50
CA GLY A 153 10.09 -9.39 -5.70
C GLY A 153 9.35 -10.52 -6.41
N THR A 154 8.78 -10.25 -7.60
CA THR A 154 8.02 -11.24 -8.37
C THR A 154 8.94 -12.33 -8.90
N THR A 155 8.53 -13.58 -8.72
CA THR A 155 9.29 -14.76 -9.11
C THR A 155 8.57 -15.57 -10.19
N ALA A 156 9.27 -16.50 -10.83
CA ALA A 156 8.65 -17.43 -11.76
C ALA A 156 7.57 -18.32 -11.10
N ARG A 157 7.59 -18.46 -9.77
CA ARG A 157 6.58 -19.21 -9.02
C ARG A 157 5.27 -18.44 -8.98
N ASP A 158 5.31 -17.13 -8.76
CA ASP A 158 4.13 -16.25 -8.78
C ASP A 158 3.45 -16.27 -10.16
N LEU A 159 4.24 -16.23 -11.25
CA LEU A 159 3.72 -16.34 -12.61
C LEU A 159 3.05 -17.69 -12.88
N ARG A 160 3.64 -18.80 -12.39
CA ARG A 160 3.02 -20.14 -12.54
C ARG A 160 1.73 -20.25 -11.74
N ALA A 161 1.69 -19.70 -10.51
CA ALA A 161 0.48 -19.65 -9.71
C ALA A 161 -0.63 -18.85 -10.43
N ALA A 162 -0.30 -17.69 -10.97
CA ALA A 162 -1.24 -16.89 -11.77
C ALA A 162 -1.72 -17.64 -13.03
N ALA A 163 -0.82 -18.30 -13.77
CA ALA A 163 -1.19 -19.09 -14.95
C ALA A 163 -2.14 -20.22 -14.57
N TRP A 164 -1.85 -20.97 -13.50
CA TRP A 164 -2.72 -22.04 -13.04
C TRP A 164 -4.12 -21.52 -12.64
N LEU A 165 -4.21 -20.36 -12.01
CA LEU A 165 -5.50 -19.75 -11.68
C LEU A 165 -6.31 -19.37 -12.92
N LEU A 166 -5.66 -18.90 -13.99
CA LEU A 166 -6.34 -18.66 -15.26
C LEU A 166 -6.87 -19.97 -15.89
N GLU A 167 -6.14 -21.08 -15.77
CA GLU A 167 -6.61 -22.41 -16.17
C GLU A 167 -7.81 -22.87 -15.33
N GLN A 168 -7.92 -22.41 -14.07
CA GLN A 168 -9.10 -22.63 -13.20
C GLN A 168 -10.26 -21.65 -13.50
N GLY A 169 -10.15 -20.79 -14.51
CA GLY A 169 -11.22 -19.89 -14.94
C GLY A 169 -11.21 -18.52 -14.24
N ALA A 170 -10.09 -18.10 -13.66
CA ALA A 170 -9.97 -16.73 -13.14
C ALA A 170 -10.16 -15.69 -14.25
N ARG A 171 -10.84 -14.59 -13.94
CA ARG A 171 -11.22 -13.53 -14.88
C ARG A 171 -10.36 -12.30 -14.73
N LEU A 172 -9.49 -12.02 -15.70
CA LEU A 172 -8.60 -10.86 -15.71
C LEU A 172 -9.34 -9.52 -15.74
N GLU A 173 -10.54 -9.49 -16.36
CA GLU A 173 -11.35 -8.28 -16.42
C GLU A 173 -11.73 -7.80 -15.01
N LEU A 174 -12.13 -8.74 -14.13
CA LEU A 174 -12.44 -8.42 -12.73
C LEU A 174 -11.18 -8.03 -11.95
N VAL A 175 -10.04 -8.68 -12.21
CA VAL A 175 -8.77 -8.30 -11.58
C VAL A 175 -8.40 -6.87 -11.93
N ASP A 176 -8.54 -6.48 -13.21
CA ASP A 176 -8.26 -5.11 -13.64
C ASP A 176 -9.26 -4.10 -13.05
N GLU A 177 -10.54 -4.44 -12.97
CA GLU A 177 -11.59 -3.61 -12.38
C GLU A 177 -11.28 -3.27 -10.92
N PHE A 178 -10.97 -4.27 -10.08
CA PHE A 178 -10.73 -4.07 -8.64
C PHE A 178 -9.34 -3.53 -8.32
N LEU A 179 -8.35 -3.68 -9.18
CA LEU A 179 -7.03 -3.09 -9.03
C LEU A 179 -6.86 -1.73 -9.71
N ARG A 180 -7.83 -1.29 -10.50
CA ARG A 180 -7.91 0.10 -10.95
C ARG A 180 -8.59 0.91 -9.86
N HIS A 181 -7.82 1.78 -9.23
CA HIS A 181 -8.33 2.70 -8.21
C HIS A 181 -8.44 4.09 -8.81
N PRO A 182 -9.60 4.48 -9.39
CA PRO A 182 -9.80 5.86 -9.73
C PRO A 182 -9.74 6.68 -8.44
N LEU A 183 -8.89 7.70 -8.45
CA LEU A 183 -8.80 8.62 -7.33
C LEU A 183 -10.19 9.22 -7.03
N SER A 184 -10.56 9.26 -5.76
CA SER A 184 -11.75 10.01 -5.35
C SER A 184 -11.61 11.50 -5.72
N PRO A 185 -12.70 12.27 -5.79
CA PRO A 185 -12.58 13.71 -6.03
C PRO A 185 -11.67 14.42 -5.02
N ALA A 186 -11.67 14.02 -3.75
CA ALA A 186 -10.77 14.54 -2.72
C ALA A 186 -9.31 14.16 -2.98
N GLN A 187 -9.06 12.91 -3.32
CA GLN A 187 -7.74 12.43 -3.69
C GLN A 187 -7.21 13.11 -4.96
N SER A 188 -8.07 13.33 -5.97
CA SER A 188 -7.69 14.04 -7.20
C SER A 188 -7.28 15.48 -6.92
N ARG A 189 -8.03 16.21 -6.07
CA ARG A 189 -7.65 17.56 -5.64
C ARG A 189 -6.35 17.59 -4.85
N LEU A 190 -6.14 16.60 -3.96
CA LEU A 190 -4.88 16.48 -3.22
C LEU A 190 -3.72 16.14 -4.16
N PHE A 191 -3.92 15.23 -5.11
CA PHE A 191 -2.95 14.88 -6.14
C PHE A 191 -2.48 16.12 -6.92
N ASP A 192 -3.41 16.97 -7.38
CA ASP A 192 -3.08 18.19 -8.10
C ASP A 192 -2.31 19.20 -7.22
N ARG A 193 -2.67 19.32 -5.95
CA ARG A 193 -1.92 20.16 -4.98
C ARG A 193 -0.51 19.65 -4.74
N LEU A 194 -0.34 18.35 -4.56
CA LEU A 194 0.95 17.69 -4.38
C LEU A 194 1.82 17.88 -5.63
N ARG A 195 1.23 17.69 -6.81
CA ARG A 195 1.90 17.88 -8.09
C ARG A 195 2.38 19.33 -8.29
N ALA A 196 1.55 20.31 -7.94
CA ALA A 196 1.87 21.72 -8.11
C ALA A 196 2.98 22.22 -7.17
N LYS A 197 3.18 21.57 -6.01
CA LYS A 197 4.15 21.96 -4.97
C LYS A 197 5.31 20.99 -4.82
N ALA A 198 5.46 20.05 -5.75
CA ALA A 198 6.53 19.07 -5.69
C ALA A 198 7.89 19.73 -5.95
N GLU A 199 8.87 19.34 -5.16
CA GLU A 199 10.26 19.77 -5.26
C GLU A 199 11.15 18.57 -5.60
N ALA A 200 11.94 18.71 -6.67
CA ALA A 200 12.94 17.73 -7.04
C ALA A 200 14.24 18.05 -6.30
N LEU A 201 14.76 17.08 -5.58
CA LEU A 201 15.99 17.15 -4.80
C LEU A 201 17.00 16.14 -5.32
N GLN A 202 18.28 16.46 -5.26
CA GLN A 202 19.35 15.52 -5.55
C GLN A 202 20.06 15.15 -4.23
N VAL A 203 19.98 13.90 -3.82
CA VAL A 203 20.59 13.41 -2.57
C VAL A 203 21.53 12.26 -2.92
N HIS A 204 22.84 12.45 -2.74
CA HIS A 204 23.87 11.45 -3.10
C HIS A 204 23.66 10.83 -4.50
N ASP A 205 23.49 11.68 -5.50
CA ASP A 205 23.22 11.30 -6.90
C ASP A 205 21.93 10.52 -7.13
N GLN A 206 21.00 10.53 -6.17
CA GLN A 206 19.66 9.95 -6.32
C GLN A 206 18.63 11.07 -6.48
N PRO A 207 17.79 11.03 -7.52
CA PRO A 207 16.68 11.99 -7.68
C PRO A 207 15.57 11.63 -6.67
N ILE A 208 15.31 12.55 -5.75
CA ILE A 208 14.25 12.44 -4.75
C ILE A 208 13.19 13.49 -5.04
N VAL A 209 11.93 13.13 -4.95
CA VAL A 209 10.83 14.11 -5.02
C VAL A 209 10.17 14.22 -3.64
N LEU A 210 10.07 15.46 -3.16
CA LEU A 210 9.31 15.84 -1.97
C LEU A 210 8.05 16.58 -2.40
N ALA A 211 6.88 16.05 -2.09
CA ALA A 211 5.59 16.67 -2.38
C ALA A 211 4.85 16.95 -1.06
N CYS A 212 4.54 18.23 -0.82
CA CYS A 212 3.89 18.66 0.41
C CYS A 212 2.55 19.34 0.09
N ALA A 213 1.50 19.00 0.83
CA ALA A 213 0.20 19.67 0.74
C ALA A 213 -0.54 19.60 2.07
N SER A 214 -1.53 20.50 2.24
CA SER A 214 -2.52 20.38 3.32
C SER A 214 -3.80 19.76 2.76
N ALA A 215 -4.40 18.85 3.50
CA ALA A 215 -5.74 18.36 3.21
C ALA A 215 -6.78 19.45 3.50
N ASP A 216 -7.93 19.38 2.85
CA ASP A 216 -9.07 20.20 3.22
C ASP A 216 -9.64 19.73 4.55
N ALA A 217 -9.79 20.65 5.51
CA ALA A 217 -10.32 20.33 6.84
C ALA A 217 -11.78 19.83 6.81
N CYS A 218 -12.50 20.13 5.72
CA CYS A 218 -13.91 19.77 5.55
C CYS A 218 -14.13 18.44 4.80
N GLU A 219 -13.05 17.81 4.29
CA GLU A 219 -13.17 16.62 3.46
C GLU A 219 -12.17 15.55 3.91
N PRO A 220 -12.62 14.50 4.59
CA PRO A 220 -11.73 13.41 4.99
C PRO A 220 -11.15 12.73 3.76
N ILE A 221 -9.84 12.58 3.72
CA ILE A 221 -9.14 11.88 2.65
C ILE A 221 -8.69 10.54 3.21
N GLU A 222 -9.31 9.49 2.72
CA GLU A 222 -8.88 8.13 2.99
C GLU A 222 -7.76 7.72 2.01
N GLU A 223 -6.91 6.79 2.43
CA GLU A 223 -5.92 6.13 1.58
C GLU A 223 -4.99 7.10 0.81
N ILE A 224 -4.38 8.05 1.52
CA ILE A 224 -3.38 8.97 0.92
C ILE A 224 -2.24 8.20 0.23
N SER A 225 -1.95 6.98 0.70
CA SER A 225 -0.97 6.08 0.08
C SER A 225 -1.29 5.71 -1.37
N ALA A 226 -2.57 5.75 -1.77
CA ALA A 226 -3.00 5.50 -3.15
C ALA A 226 -2.45 6.54 -4.14
N LEU A 227 -2.10 7.75 -3.67
CA LEU A 227 -1.50 8.80 -4.50
C LEU A 227 -0.03 8.53 -4.85
N ALA A 228 0.63 7.64 -4.13
CA ALA A 228 2.06 7.44 -4.28
C ALA A 228 2.42 6.82 -5.63
N GLN A 229 1.69 5.79 -6.08
CA GLN A 229 2.00 5.13 -7.34
C GLN A 229 1.80 6.05 -8.56
N PRO A 230 0.67 6.76 -8.71
CA PRO A 230 0.51 7.73 -9.80
C PRO A 230 1.58 8.83 -9.82
N LEU A 231 2.04 9.30 -8.65
CA LEU A 231 3.12 10.29 -8.58
C LEU A 231 4.49 9.70 -8.91
N LEU A 232 4.75 8.45 -8.50
CA LEU A 232 5.96 7.71 -8.90
C LEU A 232 6.03 7.50 -10.41
N ASP A 233 4.91 7.18 -11.03
CA ASP A 233 4.85 6.95 -12.47
C ASP A 233 5.00 8.24 -13.25
N LEU A 234 4.51 9.35 -12.70
CA LEU A 234 4.64 10.68 -13.32
C LEU A 234 6.07 11.19 -13.35
N TRP A 235 6.82 11.05 -12.24
CA TRP A 235 8.15 11.67 -12.09
C TRP A 235 9.31 10.69 -12.14
N GLN A 236 9.04 9.41 -11.94
CA GLN A 236 10.03 8.32 -11.93
C GLN A 236 11.27 8.59 -11.04
N PRO A 237 11.12 9.16 -9.84
CA PRO A 237 12.25 9.42 -8.95
C PRO A 237 12.82 8.14 -8.37
N ALA A 238 14.04 8.20 -7.84
CA ALA A 238 14.60 7.11 -7.03
C ALA A 238 13.90 6.98 -5.68
N GLY A 239 13.40 8.10 -5.14
CA GLY A 239 12.58 8.13 -3.93
C GLY A 239 11.51 9.21 -3.98
N LEU A 240 10.33 8.92 -3.44
CA LEU A 240 9.19 9.83 -3.32
C LEU A 240 8.79 9.95 -1.86
N LEU A 241 8.67 11.19 -1.39
CA LEU A 241 8.16 11.55 -0.07
C LEU A 241 6.93 12.43 -0.25
N ILE A 242 5.79 11.96 0.24
CA ILE A 242 4.53 12.72 0.25
C ILE A 242 4.24 13.08 1.70
N LEU A 243 4.12 14.37 1.99
CA LEU A 243 3.80 14.89 3.31
C LEU A 243 2.49 15.65 3.26
N VAL A 244 1.49 15.15 3.96
CA VAL A 244 0.15 15.74 4.00
C VAL A 244 -0.18 16.21 5.41
N ASP A 245 -0.48 17.50 5.53
CA ASP A 245 -1.00 18.08 6.77
C ASP A 245 -2.52 17.86 6.83
N LEU A 246 -2.97 17.13 7.84
CA LEU A 246 -4.37 16.79 8.08
C LEU A 246 -5.01 17.69 9.17
N GLY A 247 -4.40 18.85 9.45
CA GLY A 247 -4.93 19.84 10.40
C GLY A 247 -4.69 19.53 11.88
N GLY A 248 -4.14 18.38 12.24
CA GLY A 248 -3.82 17.99 13.62
C GLY A 248 -2.63 17.04 13.70
N HIS A 249 -2.26 16.48 12.57
CA HIS A 249 -1.09 15.60 12.43
C HIS A 249 -0.61 15.61 10.97
N LEU A 250 0.66 15.29 10.81
CA LEU A 250 1.27 15.11 9.48
C LEU A 250 1.26 13.63 9.12
N GLN A 251 0.79 13.31 7.93
CA GLN A 251 0.91 11.96 7.38
C GLN A 251 2.04 11.94 6.35
N LEU A 252 3.02 11.04 6.56
CA LEU A 252 4.09 10.77 5.62
C LEU A 252 3.79 9.47 4.86
N VAL A 253 3.84 9.54 3.53
CA VAL A 253 3.90 8.37 2.66
C VAL A 253 5.22 8.42 1.91
N ALA A 254 6.02 7.36 2.01
CA ALA A 254 7.31 7.27 1.36
C ALA A 254 7.37 6.03 0.47
N ARG A 255 7.98 6.17 -0.70
CA ARG A 255 8.19 5.09 -1.68
C ARG A 255 9.60 5.20 -2.25
N SER A 256 10.22 4.08 -2.56
CA SER A 256 11.51 4.04 -3.25
C SER A 256 11.45 3.12 -4.46
N ARG A 257 12.11 3.51 -5.54
CA ARG A 257 12.38 2.68 -6.73
C ARG A 257 13.85 2.25 -6.79
N SER A 258 14.64 2.67 -5.81
CA SER A 258 16.08 2.40 -5.75
C SER A 258 16.46 1.78 -4.41
N ASP A 259 17.26 0.75 -4.44
CA ASP A 259 17.85 0.09 -3.27
C ASP A 259 18.77 1.00 -2.44
N ARG A 260 19.17 2.14 -3.04
CA ARG A 260 20.03 3.12 -2.40
C ARG A 260 19.25 4.13 -1.54
N VAL A 261 17.90 4.11 -1.61
CA VAL A 261 17.04 5.03 -0.86
C VAL A 261 16.23 4.22 0.16
N ASP A 262 16.68 4.23 1.41
CA ASP A 262 16.02 3.53 2.53
C ASP A 262 14.89 4.39 3.11
N VAL A 263 13.71 4.30 2.49
CA VAL A 263 12.52 5.00 2.97
C VAL A 263 11.92 4.36 4.23
N GLY A 264 12.17 3.07 4.48
CA GLY A 264 11.75 2.37 5.69
C GLY A 264 12.45 2.93 6.93
N GLY A 265 13.79 2.97 6.89
CA GLY A 265 14.60 3.56 7.97
C GLY A 265 14.32 5.06 8.18
N LEU A 266 13.93 5.79 7.13
CA LEU A 266 13.47 7.17 7.26
C LEU A 266 12.13 7.25 8.02
N ALA A 267 11.16 6.41 7.67
CA ALA A 267 9.86 6.38 8.31
C ALA A 267 9.97 6.02 9.80
N GLU A 268 10.79 5.03 10.15
CA GLU A 268 11.06 4.63 11.54
C GLU A 268 11.66 5.79 12.37
N ARG A 269 12.61 6.55 11.81
CA ARG A 269 13.21 7.72 12.47
C ARG A 269 12.22 8.84 12.73
N LEU A 270 11.16 8.92 11.95
CA LEU A 270 10.09 9.91 12.08
C LEU A 270 8.92 9.40 12.94
N GLY A 271 9.08 8.26 13.62
CA GLY A 271 8.06 7.68 14.50
C GLY A 271 6.95 6.94 13.75
N GLY A 272 7.16 6.65 12.48
CA GLY A 272 6.27 5.84 11.67
C GLY A 272 6.65 4.37 11.70
N GLY A 273 5.69 3.49 11.41
CA GLY A 273 5.92 2.08 11.09
C GLY A 273 5.90 1.93 9.57
N GLY A 274 6.97 1.45 8.99
CA GLY A 274 7.05 1.11 7.57
C GLY A 274 7.69 -0.26 7.43
N ARG A 275 7.11 -1.13 6.62
CA ARG A 275 7.78 -2.37 6.22
C ARG A 275 8.80 -2.01 5.15
N GLY A 276 10.08 -2.01 5.50
CA GLY A 276 11.16 -2.03 4.51
C GLY A 276 11.30 -3.44 3.94
N PRO A 277 11.83 -3.61 2.71
CA PRO A 277 12.11 -4.92 2.17
C PRO A 277 13.09 -5.68 3.09
N PRO A 278 12.96 -7.01 3.21
CA PRO A 278 13.86 -7.80 4.03
C PRO A 278 15.30 -7.64 3.56
N ARG A 279 16.19 -7.26 4.48
CA ARG A 279 17.62 -7.17 4.20
C ARG A 279 18.16 -8.58 3.91
N ARG A 280 18.43 -8.89 2.66
CA ARG A 280 19.18 -10.11 2.31
C ARG A 280 20.65 -9.89 2.64
N PRO A 281 21.33 -10.81 3.36
CA PRO A 281 22.79 -10.75 3.51
C PRO A 281 23.43 -10.86 2.13
N GLY A 282 24.16 -9.83 1.70
CA GLY A 282 25.03 -9.85 0.52
C GLY A 282 24.42 -9.39 -0.81
N ARG A 283 23.22 -8.83 -0.85
CA ARG A 283 22.70 -8.12 -2.03
C ARG A 283 22.09 -6.79 -1.61
N LEU A 284 22.40 -5.73 -2.35
CA LEU A 284 21.81 -4.41 -2.15
C LEU A 284 20.29 -4.49 -2.27
N PRO A 285 19.50 -3.87 -1.36
CA PRO A 285 18.06 -4.04 -1.28
C PRO A 285 17.36 -3.39 -2.48
N GLY A 286 16.45 -4.14 -3.10
CA GLY A 286 15.54 -3.71 -4.17
C GLY A 286 14.20 -3.26 -3.62
N GLY A 287 13.76 -2.17 -4.12
CA GLY A 287 12.49 -1.47 -4.14
C GLY A 287 11.33 -1.90 -3.24
N ALA A 288 11.02 -1.06 -2.36
CA ALA A 288 9.76 -0.39 -1.96
C ALA A 288 8.56 -1.20 -1.48
N ALA A 289 8.40 -1.28 -0.20
CA ALA A 289 7.07 -1.18 0.37
C ALA A 289 6.98 0.13 1.18
N GLY A 290 6.02 1.01 0.87
CA GLY A 290 5.86 2.23 1.62
C GLY A 290 4.84 2.05 2.73
N GLY A 291 5.20 2.45 3.93
CA GLY A 291 4.26 2.61 5.02
C GLY A 291 3.68 4.03 5.05
N ALA A 292 2.41 4.17 5.39
CA ALA A 292 1.85 5.45 5.80
C ALA A 292 2.09 5.62 7.31
N ALA A 293 2.73 6.72 7.70
CA ALA A 293 3.00 7.02 9.09
C ALA A 293 2.29 8.31 9.50
N GLY A 294 1.51 8.24 10.58
CA GLY A 294 0.93 9.42 11.22
C GLY A 294 1.92 10.01 12.22
N LEU A 295 2.44 11.20 11.95
CA LEU A 295 3.29 11.94 12.86
C LEU A 295 2.43 12.82 13.79
N ARG A 296 2.42 12.52 15.08
CA ARG A 296 1.92 13.45 16.11
C ARG A 296 3.08 14.32 16.55
N PRO A 297 2.89 15.64 16.76
CA PRO A 297 3.92 16.46 17.37
C PRO A 297 4.25 15.91 18.75
N ALA A 298 5.53 15.67 19.03
CA ALA A 298 5.99 15.28 20.35
C ALA A 298 5.64 16.37 21.35
N ALA A 299 4.88 16.03 22.39
CA ALA A 299 4.64 16.94 23.51
C ALA A 299 5.96 17.10 24.28
N ASP A 300 6.43 18.33 24.42
CA ASP A 300 7.58 18.66 25.27
C ASP A 300 7.22 18.38 26.73
N PRO A 301 7.95 17.52 27.44
CA PRO A 301 7.69 17.24 28.85
C PRO A 301 7.97 18.43 29.81
N ARG A 302 8.44 19.58 29.33
CA ARG A 302 8.78 20.76 30.13
C ARG A 302 7.89 21.98 29.91
N GLY A 303 6.82 21.89 29.11
CA GLY A 303 5.79 22.92 29.02
C GLY A 303 6.25 24.33 28.56
N ARG A 304 7.36 24.43 27.82
CA ARG A 304 7.79 25.67 27.17
C ARG A 304 7.96 25.44 25.68
N SER A 305 7.03 25.97 24.88
CA SER A 305 7.08 26.00 23.44
C SER A 305 7.75 27.30 22.97
N ASP A 306 9.05 27.26 22.72
CA ASP A 306 9.80 28.34 22.07
C ASP A 306 10.48 27.86 20.77
N ALA A 307 9.85 26.93 20.05
CA ALA A 307 10.24 26.65 18.68
C ALA A 307 9.30 27.39 17.71
N PRO A 308 9.81 28.17 16.76
CA PRO A 308 8.98 28.87 15.76
C PRO A 308 8.20 27.82 14.94
N GLY A 309 6.87 28.00 14.87
CA GLY A 309 5.97 27.14 14.11
C GLY A 309 6.30 27.17 12.61
N PRO A 310 5.83 26.20 11.81
CA PRO A 310 6.12 26.12 10.37
C PRO A 310 5.71 27.37 9.57
N ARG A 311 4.87 28.25 10.11
CA ARG A 311 4.54 29.56 9.52
C ARG A 311 5.72 30.53 9.48
N ASP A 312 6.64 30.46 10.43
CA ASP A 312 7.79 31.37 10.50
C ASP A 312 8.92 30.98 9.53
N ALA A 313 8.98 29.71 9.15
CA ALA A 313 9.95 29.23 8.14
C ALA A 313 9.56 29.69 6.72
N VAL A 314 8.27 29.69 6.41
CA VAL A 314 7.74 30.16 5.11
C VAL A 314 7.90 31.67 4.99
N ALA A 315 7.60 32.45 6.04
CA ALA A 315 7.77 33.90 6.04
C ALA A 315 9.23 34.35 5.85
N ARG A 316 10.19 33.59 6.38
CA ARG A 316 11.64 33.88 6.17
C ARG A 316 12.12 33.56 4.76
N ALA A 317 11.51 32.57 4.10
CA ALA A 317 11.83 32.24 2.70
C ALA A 317 11.28 33.29 1.73
N GLU A 318 10.10 33.84 2.00
CA GLU A 318 9.52 34.91 1.17
C GLU A 318 10.27 36.24 1.34
N HIS A 319 10.77 36.54 2.53
CA HIS A 319 11.53 37.79 2.76
C HIS A 319 12.92 37.79 2.11
N ARG A 320 13.51 36.63 1.84
CA ARG A 320 14.76 36.54 1.04
C ARG A 320 14.53 36.70 -0.46
N ARG A 321 13.39 36.25 -0.99
CA ARG A 321 13.05 36.43 -2.41
C ARG A 321 12.66 37.87 -2.77
N GLY A 322 12.19 38.68 -1.84
CA GLY A 322 11.83 40.10 -2.09
C GLY A 322 13.00 41.05 -2.20
N ARG A 323 14.22 40.68 -1.81
CA ARG A 323 15.41 41.55 -1.91
C ARG A 323 16.19 41.42 -3.20
N ASP A 324 16.05 40.35 -3.94
CA ASP A 324 16.77 40.11 -5.20
C ASP A 324 16.00 40.56 -6.44
N ALA A 325 14.75 41.04 -6.30
CA ALA A 325 13.91 41.50 -7.41
C ALA A 325 14.03 42.99 -7.79
N HIS A 326 14.87 43.77 -7.10
CA HIS A 326 15.02 45.24 -7.34
C HIS A 326 16.31 45.66 -8.00
N ALA A 327 17.10 44.73 -8.57
CA ALA A 327 18.29 45.09 -9.34
C ALA A 327 18.16 44.53 -10.76
N GLY A 328 17.52 45.27 -11.67
CA GLY A 328 17.50 44.89 -13.08
C GLY A 328 16.31 45.37 -13.92
N ALA A 329 15.90 46.61 -13.77
CA ALA A 329 14.97 47.23 -14.74
C ALA A 329 15.69 48.35 -15.49
N GLY A 330 16.21 48.03 -16.66
CA GLY A 330 16.81 48.97 -17.62
C GLY A 330 16.43 48.62 -19.05
N ALA A 331 15.46 49.34 -19.54
CA ALA A 331 15.17 49.73 -20.94
C ALA A 331 15.50 48.76 -22.10
N ARG A 332 14.48 48.49 -22.94
CA ARG A 332 14.41 48.94 -24.35
C ARG A 332 13.03 48.68 -24.96
N ARG A 333 12.42 49.79 -25.41
CA ARG A 333 11.29 49.82 -26.36
C ARG A 333 11.85 49.66 -27.78
N LEU A 334 11.07 49.02 -28.65
CA LEU A 334 10.89 49.30 -30.11
C LEU A 334 9.82 48.32 -30.61
N SER A 335 8.64 48.79 -30.89
CA SER A 335 8.01 49.20 -32.15
C SER A 335 7.78 48.12 -33.21
N GLY A 336 6.50 47.87 -33.50
CA GLY A 336 5.96 47.88 -34.84
C GLY A 336 5.74 46.57 -35.56
N GLY A 337 4.51 46.37 -36.04
CA GLY A 337 4.29 45.44 -37.14
C GLY A 337 2.89 44.82 -37.18
N ARG A 338 1.97 45.50 -37.88
CA ARG A 338 0.65 44.98 -38.28
C ARG A 338 0.79 43.91 -39.35
N GLY A 339 -0.14 42.98 -39.42
CA GLY A 339 -0.30 42.13 -40.61
C GLY A 339 -1.44 41.11 -40.46
N ARG A 340 -2.53 41.38 -41.13
CA ARG A 340 -3.74 40.59 -41.39
C ARG A 340 -3.45 39.22 -42.04
N SER A 341 -4.26 38.20 -41.84
CA SER A 341 -5.31 37.77 -42.81
C SER A 341 -5.69 36.30 -42.60
N ALA A 342 -6.94 36.08 -42.58
CA ALA A 342 -7.86 35.00 -42.74
C ALA A 342 -7.55 33.93 -43.81
N ALA A 343 -8.06 32.72 -43.52
CA ALA A 343 -8.75 31.67 -44.33
C ALA A 343 -8.61 30.35 -43.52
N GLY A 344 -9.57 29.60 -43.06
CA GLY A 344 -10.80 29.16 -43.72
C GLY A 344 -10.54 27.97 -44.61
N PHE A 345 -10.83 26.72 -44.09
CA PHE A 345 -11.37 25.67 -44.95
C PHE A 345 -11.92 24.48 -44.11
N ASP A 346 -13.10 24.07 -44.56
CA ASP A 346 -14.00 23.04 -44.08
C ASP A 346 -13.52 21.60 -44.26
N HIS A 347 -14.26 20.77 -43.59
CA HIS A 347 -14.39 19.28 -43.64
C HIS A 347 -14.46 18.63 -45.06
N PRO A 348 -14.39 17.32 -45.18
CA PRO A 348 -15.34 16.38 -44.55
C PRO A 348 -14.74 15.42 -43.51
#